data_0baec554a3975ff13234636b0df410f1
#
_entry.id   0baec554a3975ff13234636b0df410f1
#
_cell.length_a   1.000
_cell.length_b   1.000
_cell.length_c   1.000
_cell.angle_alpha   90.00
_cell.angle_beta   90.00
_cell.angle_gamma   90.00
#
_symmetry.space_group_name_H-M   'P 1'
#
loop_
_entity.id
_entity.type
_entity.pdbx_description
1 polymer ?
#
loop_
_entity_poly.entity_id
_entity_poly.type
_entity_poly.pdbx_seq_one_letter_code
_entity_poly.pdbx_strand_id
1 'polypeptide(L)'
;MNMTFKKFTEIAAAHRPDAVVHAHKSFGGVQDIAIYFQKPDGSHSKVYSYRGSYADVLNRLGVKVITETDVATAEGQLRMAKKAHGTPSLFGKGTIRDCSEEIEQLTELLRRYQTDEFVRDWE
;
A
#
# COMPACT_ATOMS: atom_id res chain seq x y z
N MET A 1 -2.10 8.86 11.47
CA MET A 1 -1.09 9.94 11.30
C MET A 1 -0.45 9.80 9.94
N ASN A 2 -0.36 10.88 9.20
CA ASN A 2 0.20 10.84 7.85
C ASN A 2 1.73 10.77 7.91
N MET A 3 2.31 10.06 6.96
CA MET A 3 3.75 9.97 6.81
C MET A 3 4.37 11.35 6.55
N THR A 4 5.52 11.64 7.16
CA THR A 4 6.29 12.86 6.90
C THR A 4 7.35 12.59 5.84
N PHE A 5 7.92 13.66 5.26
CA PHE A 5 9.04 13.53 4.34
C PHE A 5 10.24 12.83 4.98
N LYS A 6 10.51 13.14 6.25
CA LYS A 6 11.58 12.48 7.02
C LYS A 6 11.36 10.96 7.08
N LYS A 7 10.15 10.54 7.43
CA LYS A 7 9.80 9.11 7.48
C LYS A 7 9.91 8.47 6.11
N PHE A 8 9.44 9.15 5.06
CA PHE A 8 9.57 8.70 3.68
C PHE A 8 11.04 8.44 3.31
N THR A 9 11.94 9.40 3.61
CA THR A 9 13.35 9.24 3.28
C THR A 9 14.02 8.12 4.05
N GLU A 10 13.66 7.92 5.31
CA GLU A 10 14.16 6.81 6.13
C GLU A 10 13.75 5.45 5.55
N ILE A 11 12.49 5.30 5.17
CA ILE A 11 11.96 4.06 4.57
C ILE A 11 12.61 3.81 3.21
N ALA A 12 12.71 4.83 2.38
CA ALA A 12 13.35 4.72 1.07
C ALA A 12 14.81 4.29 1.20
N ALA A 13 15.55 4.89 2.12
CA ALA A 13 16.95 4.52 2.35
C ALA A 13 17.11 3.07 2.82
N ALA A 14 16.18 2.59 3.63
CA ALA A 14 16.21 1.22 4.14
C ALA A 14 15.87 0.17 3.07
N HIS A 15 14.90 0.46 2.20
CA HIS A 15 14.38 -0.50 1.23
C HIS A 15 14.90 -0.30 -0.20
N ARG A 16 15.27 0.93 -0.55
CA ARG A 16 15.81 1.29 -1.87
C ARG A 16 17.00 2.23 -1.70
N PRO A 17 18.13 1.74 -1.19
CA PRO A 17 19.30 2.58 -0.92
C PRO A 17 19.90 3.21 -2.18
N ASP A 18 19.61 2.68 -3.35
CA ASP A 18 20.03 3.23 -4.64
C ASP A 18 19.19 4.46 -5.07
N ALA A 19 18.02 4.67 -4.47
CA ALA A 19 17.15 5.79 -4.79
C ALA A 19 17.62 7.06 -4.05
N VAL A 20 17.86 8.13 -4.82
CA VAL A 20 18.30 9.42 -4.28
C VAL A 20 17.27 10.49 -4.63
N VAL A 21 16.79 11.21 -3.63
CA VAL A 21 15.85 12.31 -3.83
C VAL A 21 16.59 13.50 -4.38
N HIS A 22 16.26 13.91 -5.60
CA HIS A 22 16.84 15.06 -6.28
C HIS A 22 16.12 16.36 -5.93
N ALA A 23 14.79 16.33 -5.86
CA ALA A 23 13.97 17.49 -5.53
C ALA A 23 12.65 17.01 -4.92
N HIS A 24 12.03 17.86 -4.09
CA HIS A 24 10.76 17.56 -3.44
C HIS A 24 9.92 18.83 -3.31
N LYS A 25 8.67 18.74 -3.74
CA LYS A 25 7.66 19.78 -3.58
C LYS A 25 6.36 19.17 -3.08
N SER A 26 5.62 19.92 -2.28
CA SER A 26 4.29 19.52 -1.78
C SER A 26 3.25 20.54 -2.21
N PHE A 27 2.12 20.05 -2.71
CA PHE A 27 0.99 20.88 -3.13
C PHE A 27 -0.30 20.26 -2.57
N GLY A 28 -0.87 20.84 -1.51
CA GLY A 28 -2.16 20.43 -0.99
C GLY A 28 -2.27 18.94 -0.65
N GLY A 29 -1.24 18.37 -0.07
CA GLY A 29 -1.20 16.94 0.29
C GLY A 29 -0.69 16.02 -0.80
N VAL A 30 -0.50 16.53 -2.02
CA VAL A 30 0.13 15.77 -3.10
C VAL A 30 1.63 16.06 -3.10
N GLN A 31 2.42 15.01 -3.12
CA GLN A 31 3.87 15.11 -3.18
C GLN A 31 4.34 15.02 -4.63
N ASP A 32 5.34 15.82 -4.99
CA ASP A 32 6.03 15.76 -6.28
C ASP A 32 7.50 15.53 -5.97
N ILE A 33 7.98 14.32 -6.17
CA ILE A 33 9.32 13.91 -5.76
C ILE A 33 10.10 13.47 -6.99
N ALA A 34 11.23 14.13 -7.23
CA ALA A 34 12.15 13.77 -8.30
C ALA A 34 13.23 12.86 -7.73
N ILE A 35 13.40 11.68 -8.32
CA ILE A 35 14.32 10.65 -7.83
C ILE A 35 15.18 10.14 -8.98
N TYR A 36 16.47 9.96 -8.74
CA TYR A 36 17.35 9.21 -9.61
C TYR A 36 17.90 7.99 -8.88
N PHE A 37 18.39 7.00 -9.64
CA PHE A 37 18.93 5.77 -9.08
C PHE A 37 20.42 5.68 -9.32
N GLN A 38 21.18 5.49 -8.25
CA GLN A 38 22.63 5.30 -8.32
C GLN A 38 22.96 3.88 -8.75
N LYS A 39 23.92 3.77 -9.68
CA LYS A 39 24.39 2.48 -10.18
C LYS A 39 25.68 2.08 -9.46
N PRO A 40 26.01 0.77 -9.42
CA PRO A 40 27.23 0.30 -8.73
C PRO A 40 28.52 0.89 -9.28
N ASP A 41 28.54 1.33 -10.54
CA ASP A 41 29.73 1.92 -11.18
C ASP A 41 29.95 3.40 -10.86
N GLY A 42 29.08 3.99 -9.99
CA GLY A 42 29.15 5.41 -9.63
C GLY A 42 28.34 6.34 -10.53
N SER A 43 27.82 5.84 -11.65
CA SER A 43 26.90 6.60 -12.51
C SER A 43 25.49 6.58 -11.92
N HIS A 44 24.59 7.37 -12.49
CA HIS A 44 23.20 7.38 -12.06
C HIS A 44 22.26 7.43 -13.26
N SER A 45 21.01 7.01 -13.03
CA SER A 45 19.94 7.08 -14.02
C SER A 45 19.54 8.53 -14.30
N LYS A 46 18.66 8.72 -15.28
CA LYS A 46 17.92 9.96 -15.42
C LYS A 46 17.03 10.20 -14.20
N VAL A 47 16.57 11.42 -14.02
CA VAL A 47 15.66 11.80 -12.95
C VAL A 47 14.23 11.42 -13.36
N TYR A 48 13.53 10.72 -12.49
CA TYR A 48 12.11 10.37 -12.65
C TYR A 48 11.26 11.21 -11.69
N SER A 49 10.10 11.64 -12.14
CA SER A 49 9.14 12.38 -11.33
C SER A 49 8.03 11.45 -10.84
N TYR A 50 7.78 11.48 -9.53
CA TYR A 50 6.71 10.70 -8.90
C TYR A 50 5.74 11.65 -8.21
N ARG A 51 4.45 11.50 -8.49
CA ARG A 51 3.39 12.30 -7.88
C ARG A 51 2.41 11.41 -7.12
N GLY A 52 1.96 11.87 -5.96
CA GLY A 52 0.98 11.17 -5.13
C GLY A 52 1.30 11.35 -3.66
N SER A 53 0.73 10.49 -2.82
CA SER A 53 1.12 10.43 -1.41
C SER A 53 2.51 9.82 -1.28
N TYR A 54 3.13 9.98 -0.11
CA TYR A 54 4.40 9.31 0.16
C TYR A 54 4.28 7.79 0.02
N ALA A 55 3.16 7.22 0.47
CA ALA A 55 2.90 5.79 0.33
C ALA A 55 2.83 5.36 -1.14
N ASP A 56 2.17 6.15 -2.00
CA ASP A 56 2.11 5.88 -3.44
C ASP A 56 3.48 5.86 -4.08
N VAL A 57 4.32 6.83 -3.73
CA VAL A 57 5.69 6.92 -4.27
C VAL A 57 6.52 5.71 -3.81
N LEU A 58 6.44 5.35 -2.54
CA LEU A 58 7.14 4.17 -2.01
C LEU A 58 6.70 2.89 -2.70
N ASN A 59 5.39 2.72 -2.93
CA ASN A 59 4.87 1.56 -3.66
C ASN A 59 5.44 1.48 -5.08
N ARG A 60 5.56 2.61 -5.77
CA ARG A 60 6.18 2.67 -7.10
C ARG A 60 7.66 2.35 -7.07
N LEU A 61 8.34 2.59 -5.95
CA LEU A 61 9.73 2.21 -5.75
C LEU A 61 9.90 0.73 -5.39
N GLY A 62 8.81 -0.01 -5.28
CA GLY A 62 8.82 -1.43 -4.94
C GLY A 62 8.73 -1.74 -3.45
N VAL A 63 8.51 -0.73 -2.62
CA VAL A 63 8.31 -0.89 -1.18
C VAL A 63 6.83 -1.16 -0.91
N LYS A 64 6.52 -2.25 -0.22
CA LYS A 64 5.15 -2.60 0.12
C LYS A 64 4.68 -1.76 1.30
N VAL A 65 3.90 -0.72 1.02
CA VAL A 65 3.35 0.18 2.04
C VAL A 65 1.84 0.04 2.08
N ILE A 66 1.29 -0.08 3.29
CA ILE A 66 -0.16 -0.08 3.51
C ILE A 66 -0.56 1.12 4.34
N THR A 67 -1.77 1.60 4.11
CA THR A 67 -2.37 2.71 4.86
C THR A 67 -3.43 2.19 5.81
N GLU A 68 -3.83 3.02 6.79
CA GLU A 68 -4.97 2.69 7.66
C GLU A 68 -6.24 2.44 6.85
N THR A 69 -6.42 3.18 5.74
CA THR A 69 -7.56 3.00 4.83
C THR A 69 -7.54 1.62 4.18
N ASP A 70 -6.37 1.11 3.79
CA ASP A 70 -6.26 -0.23 3.20
C ASP A 70 -6.73 -1.29 4.20
N VAL A 71 -6.30 -1.18 5.45
CA VAL A 71 -6.71 -2.11 6.52
C VAL A 71 -8.21 -2.02 6.79
N ALA A 72 -8.73 -0.80 6.94
CA ALA A 72 -10.14 -0.56 7.20
C ALA A 72 -11.02 -1.09 6.06
N THR A 73 -10.58 -0.93 4.81
CA THR A 73 -11.28 -1.44 3.63
C THR A 73 -11.35 -2.96 3.67
N ALA A 74 -10.23 -3.64 3.92
CA ALA A 74 -10.19 -5.10 4.00
C ALA A 74 -11.05 -5.63 5.16
N GLU A 75 -11.00 -4.98 6.33
CA GLU A 75 -11.84 -5.34 7.47
C GLU A 75 -13.32 -5.19 7.17
N GLY A 76 -13.71 -4.10 6.50
CA GLY A 76 -15.08 -3.85 6.07
C GLY A 76 -15.58 -4.89 5.08
N GLN A 77 -14.76 -5.23 4.10
CA GLN A 77 -15.09 -6.27 3.11
C GLN A 77 -15.25 -7.64 3.78
N LEU A 78 -14.36 -7.98 4.72
CA LEU A 78 -14.46 -9.23 5.46
C LEU A 78 -15.75 -9.30 6.27
N ARG A 79 -16.11 -8.22 6.95
CA ARG A 79 -17.35 -8.14 7.74
C ARG A 79 -18.58 -8.32 6.84
N MET A 80 -18.60 -7.69 5.66
CA MET A 80 -19.68 -7.83 4.71
C MET A 80 -19.76 -9.25 4.13
N ALA A 81 -18.63 -9.84 3.81
CA ALA A 81 -18.59 -11.22 3.31
C ALA A 81 -19.12 -12.22 4.34
N LYS A 82 -18.74 -12.07 5.61
CA LYS A 82 -19.25 -12.91 6.71
C LYS A 82 -20.75 -12.73 6.90
N LYS A 83 -21.24 -11.50 6.77
CA LYS A 83 -22.67 -11.21 6.89
C LYS A 83 -23.47 -11.78 5.73
N ALA A 84 -22.93 -11.76 4.51
CA ALA A 84 -23.61 -12.30 3.32
C ALA A 84 -23.53 -13.81 3.21
N HIS A 85 -22.50 -14.43 3.79
CA HIS A 85 -22.29 -15.88 3.73
C HIS A 85 -23.47 -16.63 4.38
N GLY A 86 -24.00 -17.60 3.68
CA GLY A 86 -25.12 -18.41 4.17
C GLY A 86 -26.49 -17.75 3.97
N THR A 87 -26.56 -16.54 3.40
CA THR A 87 -27.84 -15.88 3.11
C THR A 87 -28.38 -16.31 1.75
N PRO A 88 -29.72 -16.23 1.51
CA PRO A 88 -30.27 -16.55 0.20
C PRO A 88 -29.77 -15.60 -0.89
N SER A 89 -29.48 -16.14 -2.07
CA SER A 89 -29.09 -15.35 -3.22
C SER A 89 -30.31 -14.60 -3.78
N LEU A 90 -30.11 -13.33 -4.19
CA LEU A 90 -31.15 -12.52 -4.82
C LEU A 90 -31.53 -13.03 -6.22
N PHE A 91 -30.67 -13.79 -6.86
CA PHE A 91 -30.80 -14.16 -8.28
C PHE A 91 -31.12 -15.62 -8.54
N GLY A 92 -31.27 -16.45 -7.50
CA GLY A 92 -31.54 -17.87 -7.68
C GLY A 92 -32.42 -18.42 -6.57
N LYS A 93 -33.56 -19.02 -6.91
CA LYS A 93 -34.41 -19.70 -5.94
C LYS A 93 -33.66 -20.91 -5.37
N GLY A 94 -33.54 -20.97 -4.05
CA GLY A 94 -32.89 -22.08 -3.38
C GLY A 94 -31.37 -22.05 -3.37
N THR A 95 -30.75 -21.02 -3.92
CA THR A 95 -29.29 -20.86 -3.87
C THR A 95 -28.88 -20.07 -2.62
N ILE A 96 -27.85 -20.54 -1.95
CA ILE A 96 -27.26 -19.87 -0.79
C ILE A 96 -25.91 -19.30 -1.21
N ARG A 97 -25.63 -18.07 -0.78
CA ARG A 97 -24.37 -17.43 -1.08
C ARG A 97 -23.23 -18.13 -0.35
N ASP A 98 -22.20 -18.50 -1.11
CA ASP A 98 -20.98 -19.07 -0.56
C ASP A 98 -19.86 -18.05 -0.71
N CYS A 99 -19.50 -17.40 0.40
CA CYS A 99 -18.41 -16.41 0.46
C CYS A 99 -17.16 -16.98 1.15
N SER A 100 -17.07 -18.30 1.29
CA SER A 100 -16.00 -18.94 2.05
C SER A 100 -14.62 -18.63 1.49
N GLU A 101 -14.45 -18.63 0.16
CA GLU A 101 -13.18 -18.30 -0.49
C GLU A 101 -12.80 -16.83 -0.24
N GLU A 102 -13.74 -15.91 -0.39
CA GLU A 102 -13.51 -14.48 -0.14
C GLU A 102 -13.15 -14.24 1.33
N ILE A 103 -13.86 -14.89 2.26
CA ILE A 103 -13.56 -14.78 3.69
C ILE A 103 -12.15 -15.27 3.98
N GLU A 104 -11.76 -16.40 3.41
CA GLU A 104 -10.42 -16.97 3.57
C GLU A 104 -9.33 -16.03 3.02
N GLN A 105 -9.53 -15.51 1.82
CA GLN A 105 -8.58 -14.59 1.19
C GLN A 105 -8.42 -13.29 1.98
N LEU A 106 -9.51 -12.71 2.46
CA LEU A 106 -9.47 -11.46 3.25
C LEU A 106 -8.86 -11.70 4.63
N THR A 107 -9.14 -12.83 5.25
CA THR A 107 -8.54 -13.20 6.54
C THR A 107 -7.02 -13.35 6.39
N GLU A 108 -6.55 -14.00 5.34
CA GLU A 108 -5.12 -14.15 5.07
C GLU A 108 -4.46 -12.81 4.74
N LEU A 109 -5.13 -11.95 3.97
CA LEU A 109 -4.62 -10.61 3.65
C LEU A 109 -4.43 -9.79 4.92
N LEU A 110 -5.43 -9.77 5.82
CA LEU A 110 -5.34 -9.05 7.09
C LEU A 110 -4.22 -9.60 7.98
N ARG A 111 -4.02 -10.92 7.97
CA ARG A 111 -2.91 -11.54 8.68
C ARG A 111 -1.57 -11.05 8.14
N ARG A 112 -1.42 -10.99 6.81
CA ARG A 112 -0.19 -10.51 6.16
C ARG A 112 0.09 -9.05 6.47
N TYR A 113 -0.95 -8.22 6.60
CA TYR A 113 -0.80 -6.80 6.95
C TYR A 113 -0.20 -6.60 8.35
N GLN A 114 -0.22 -7.61 9.20
CA GLN A 114 0.36 -7.55 10.55
C GLN A 114 1.83 -8.02 10.58
N THR A 115 2.35 -8.52 9.47
CA THR A 115 3.74 -8.99 9.39
C THR A 115 4.66 -7.87 8.96
N ASP A 116 5.98 -8.11 9.06
CA ASP A 116 7.00 -7.15 8.62
C ASP A 116 7.14 -7.07 7.09
N GLU A 117 6.35 -7.84 6.34
CA GLU A 117 6.30 -7.76 4.88
C GLU A 117 5.86 -6.37 4.41
N PHE A 118 5.01 -5.70 5.19
CA PHE A 118 4.47 -4.39 4.84
C PHE A 118 4.97 -3.30 5.78
N VAL A 119 5.27 -2.15 5.20
CA VAL A 119 5.52 -0.92 5.96
C VAL A 119 4.17 -0.24 6.20
N ARG A 120 3.91 0.14 7.44
CA ARG A 120 2.68 0.83 7.81
C ARG A 120 2.92 2.33 7.87
N ASP A 121 2.11 3.11 7.15
CA ASP A 121 2.32 4.55 7.05
C ASP A 121 1.96 5.32 8.33
N TRP A 122 1.28 4.67 9.28
CA TRP A 122 0.89 5.28 10.57
C TRP A 122 1.85 4.97 11.72
N GLU A 123 2.88 4.20 11.51
CA GLU A 123 3.90 3.87 12.54
C GLU A 123 5.07 4.83 12.58
#